data_23614cec939c31da8e1c3a5d77b25757
#
_entry.id   23614cec939c31da8e1c3a5d77b25757
#
_cell.length_a   1.000
_cell.length_b   1.000
_cell.length_c   1.000
_cell.angle_alpha   90.00
_cell.angle_beta   90.00
_cell.angle_gamma   90.00
#
_symmetry.space_group_name_H-M   'P 1'
#
loop_
_entity.id
_entity.type
_entity.pdbx_description
1 polymer ?
#
loop_
_entity_poly.entity_id
_entity_poly.type
_entity_poly.pdbx_seq_one_letter_code
_entity_poly.pdbx_strand_id
1 'polypeptide(L)'
;MKIAILGARGIPANYGGFDTLVEELSVRLVNRYKMDVTVYCRSNYYKERPKTYKNVRCVYIYAWRIKGLESLLHTFLSAIHTVFGRFDIIFMVDPGNAPIGIFLRLFGQKVVIHTDGLGWRRRKWGRLSRKYYRWVESLCARYIKRLITDN
;
A
#
# COMPACT_ATOMS: atom_id res chain seq x y z
N MET A 1 -6.01 2.76 18.01
CA MET A 1 -6.21 2.01 16.74
C MET A 1 -4.88 1.93 16.03
N LYS A 2 -4.48 0.74 15.61
CA LYS A 2 -3.19 0.46 14.99
C LYS A 2 -3.36 0.20 13.49
N ILE A 3 -2.72 0.98 12.64
CA ILE A 3 -2.91 0.96 11.19
C ILE A 3 -1.58 0.63 10.50
N ALA A 4 -1.60 -0.31 9.55
CA ALA A 4 -0.50 -0.53 8.62
C ALA A 4 -0.82 0.07 7.25
N ILE A 5 0.13 0.75 6.63
CA ILE A 5 0.01 1.32 5.28
C ILE A 5 1.03 0.66 4.36
N LEU A 6 0.54 0.06 3.25
CA LEU A 6 1.33 -0.71 2.28
C LEU A 6 1.06 -0.24 0.84
N GLY A 7 1.95 -0.61 -0.08
CA GLY A 7 1.78 -0.44 -1.52
C GLY A 7 2.50 0.76 -2.11
N ALA A 8 2.76 1.82 -1.33
CA ALA A 8 3.59 2.95 -1.75
C ALA A 8 5.09 2.62 -1.70
N ARG A 9 5.93 3.55 -2.16
CA ARG A 9 7.38 3.45 -1.95
C ARG A 9 7.75 3.74 -0.50
N GLY A 10 6.97 4.57 0.18
CA GLY A 10 7.15 4.93 1.58
C GLY A 10 7.14 6.43 1.84
N ILE A 11 7.61 6.81 3.03
CA ILE A 11 7.73 8.19 3.49
C ILE A 11 9.17 8.49 3.95
N PRO A 12 9.68 9.75 3.79
CA PRO A 12 9.06 10.88 3.11
C PRO A 12 8.76 10.59 1.63
N ALA A 13 7.74 11.28 1.10
CA ALA A 13 7.32 11.11 -0.29
C ALA A 13 8.43 11.51 -1.27
N ASN A 14 8.83 10.57 -2.12
CA ASN A 14 9.90 10.77 -3.10
C ASN A 14 9.39 10.77 -4.54
N TYR A 15 8.20 10.18 -4.81
CA TYR A 15 7.74 10.00 -6.18
C TYR A 15 6.25 9.66 -6.26
N GLY A 16 5.49 10.57 -6.89
CA GLY A 16 4.11 10.32 -7.32
C GLY A 16 3.02 10.46 -6.25
N GLY A 17 1.77 10.43 -6.72
CA GLY A 17 0.61 10.74 -5.91
C GLY A 17 0.39 9.80 -4.72
N PHE A 18 0.66 8.51 -4.89
CA PHE A 18 0.50 7.56 -3.78
C PHE A 18 1.46 7.80 -2.63
N ASP A 19 2.71 8.19 -2.90
CA ASP A 19 3.67 8.50 -1.83
C ASP A 19 3.24 9.75 -1.06
N THR A 20 2.79 10.79 -1.78
CA THR A 20 2.25 12.02 -1.19
C THR A 20 0.99 11.73 -0.36
N LEU A 21 0.05 10.95 -0.91
CA LEU A 21 -1.16 10.54 -0.17
C LEU A 21 -0.80 9.82 1.13
N VAL A 22 0.13 8.86 1.06
CA VAL A 22 0.53 8.07 2.23
C VAL A 22 1.22 8.93 3.28
N GLU A 23 2.09 9.86 2.89
CA GLU A 23 2.72 10.79 3.83
C GLU A 23 1.67 11.66 4.52
N GLU A 24 0.84 12.37 3.75
CA GLU A 24 -0.16 13.28 4.30
C GLU A 24 -1.18 12.56 5.19
N LEU A 25 -1.67 11.39 4.73
CA LEU A 25 -2.63 10.60 5.49
C LEU A 25 -2.02 10.11 6.80
N SER A 26 -0.84 9.47 6.74
CA SER A 26 -0.20 8.88 7.92
C SER A 26 0.14 9.91 8.98
N VAL A 27 0.70 11.06 8.57
CA VAL A 27 1.05 12.15 9.46
C VAL A 27 -0.20 12.76 10.13
N ARG A 28 -1.29 12.95 9.37
CA ARG A 28 -2.56 13.44 9.94
C ARG A 28 -3.19 12.44 10.90
N LEU A 29 -3.19 11.15 10.58
CA LEU A 29 -3.72 10.11 11.46
C LEU A 29 -3.00 10.06 12.81
N VAL A 30 -1.66 10.18 12.81
CA VAL A 30 -0.88 10.21 14.05
C VAL A 30 -1.07 11.51 14.82
N ASN A 31 -0.88 12.66 14.16
CA ASN A 31 -0.82 13.94 14.87
C ASN A 31 -2.21 14.43 15.31
N ARG A 32 -3.22 14.28 14.46
CA ARG A 32 -4.59 14.77 14.73
C ARG A 32 -5.44 13.76 15.48
N TYR A 33 -5.35 12.48 15.09
CA TYR A 33 -6.23 11.42 15.62
C TYR A 33 -5.56 10.50 16.62
N LYS A 34 -4.27 10.71 16.91
CA LYS A 34 -3.49 9.93 17.92
C LYS A 34 -3.49 8.41 17.63
N MET A 35 -3.52 8.04 16.36
CA MET A 35 -3.48 6.64 15.95
C MET A 35 -2.04 6.13 15.87
N ASP A 36 -1.81 4.85 16.11
CA ASP A 36 -0.51 4.18 15.89
C ASP A 36 -0.43 3.77 14.42
N VAL A 37 0.36 4.49 13.64
CA VAL A 37 0.49 4.25 12.20
C VAL A 37 1.87 3.75 11.86
N THR A 38 1.92 2.67 11.09
CA THR A 38 3.15 2.09 10.54
C THR A 38 3.09 2.13 9.01
N VAL A 39 4.07 2.76 8.38
CA VAL A 39 4.24 2.78 6.92
C VAL A 39 5.36 1.85 6.52
N TYR A 40 5.08 0.97 5.55
CA TYR A 40 6.07 0.07 4.97
C TYR A 40 6.77 0.74 3.79
N CYS A 41 8.08 0.93 3.93
CA CYS A 41 8.92 1.66 2.99
C CYS A 41 9.84 0.70 2.23
N ARG A 42 10.05 0.96 0.93
CA ARG A 42 11.01 0.21 0.11
C ARG A 42 12.42 0.70 0.43
N SER A 43 13.19 -0.12 1.12
CA SER A 43 14.48 0.30 1.70
C SER A 43 15.51 0.82 0.67
N ASN A 44 15.45 0.33 -0.56
CA ASN A 44 16.35 0.72 -1.65
C ASN A 44 16.07 2.10 -2.27
N TYR A 45 15.00 2.77 -1.87
CA TYR A 45 14.67 4.15 -2.28
C TYR A 45 15.10 5.21 -1.25
N TYR A 46 15.56 4.78 -0.08
CA TYR A 46 15.94 5.66 1.03
C TYR A 46 17.39 5.42 1.44
N LYS A 47 18.22 6.47 1.42
CA LYS A 47 19.58 6.43 1.95
C LYS A 47 19.56 6.35 3.49
N GLU A 48 18.80 7.26 4.09
CA GLU A 48 18.54 7.26 5.52
C GLU A 48 17.24 6.49 5.80
N ARG A 49 17.24 5.72 6.89
CA ARG A 49 16.12 4.86 7.26
C ARG A 49 15.73 5.06 8.72
N PRO A 50 15.25 6.26 9.09
CA PRO A 50 14.81 6.53 10.43
C PRO A 50 13.65 5.62 10.81
N LYS A 51 13.65 5.12 12.06
CA LYS A 51 12.54 4.29 12.56
C LYS A 51 11.21 5.03 12.62
N THR A 52 11.27 6.37 12.70
CA THR A 52 10.10 7.25 12.74
C THR A 52 10.31 8.48 11.86
N TYR A 53 9.23 8.90 11.19
CA TYR A 53 9.19 10.13 10.42
C TYR A 53 7.91 10.90 10.79
N LYS A 54 8.04 12.15 11.30
CA LYS A 54 6.92 12.97 11.77
C LYS A 54 5.95 12.19 12.70
N ASN A 55 6.50 11.41 13.62
CA ASN A 55 5.81 10.51 14.56
C ASN A 55 5.15 9.26 13.93
N VAL A 56 5.28 9.05 12.63
CA VAL A 56 4.84 7.84 11.94
C VAL A 56 5.95 6.78 12.02
N ARG A 57 5.63 5.56 12.38
CA ARG A 57 6.59 4.45 12.39
C ARG A 57 6.89 4.00 10.95
N CYS A 58 8.18 3.84 10.63
CA CYS A 58 8.64 3.36 9.34
C CYS A 58 9.25 1.97 9.47
N VAL A 59 8.80 1.05 8.63
CA VAL A 59 9.38 -0.30 8.49
C VAL A 59 9.94 -0.43 7.08
N TYR A 60 11.25 -0.71 6.99
CA TYR A 60 11.95 -0.79 5.72
C TYR A 60 12.13 -2.23 5.27
N ILE A 61 11.54 -2.58 4.12
CA ILE A 61 11.67 -3.89 3.48
C ILE A 61 12.33 -3.70 2.13
N TYR A 62 13.26 -4.59 1.78
CA TYR A 62 13.93 -4.52 0.49
C TYR A 62 12.96 -4.81 -0.65
N ALA A 63 13.03 -4.01 -1.70
CA ALA A 63 12.23 -4.19 -2.91
C ALA A 63 13.17 -4.58 -4.07
N TRP A 64 13.07 -5.83 -4.54
CA TRP A 64 13.81 -6.25 -5.73
C TRP A 64 13.33 -5.47 -6.95
N ARG A 65 14.28 -4.83 -7.66
CA ARG A 65 13.98 -4.03 -8.87
C ARG A 65 13.67 -4.92 -10.07
N ILE A 66 12.64 -5.75 -9.95
CA ILE A 66 12.12 -6.58 -11.04
C ILE A 66 11.00 -5.82 -11.72
N LYS A 67 11.21 -5.44 -13.00
CA LYS A 67 10.23 -4.66 -13.77
C LYS A 67 8.83 -5.29 -13.71
N GLY A 68 7.87 -4.53 -13.25
CA GLY A 68 6.47 -4.95 -13.12
C GLY A 68 6.12 -5.76 -11.86
N LEU A 69 7.09 -6.32 -11.13
CA LEU A 69 6.85 -7.14 -9.92
C LEU A 69 7.33 -6.48 -8.62
N GLU A 70 8.13 -5.42 -8.71
CA GLU A 70 8.72 -4.75 -7.55
C GLU A 70 7.67 -4.39 -6.49
N SER A 71 6.56 -3.77 -6.92
CA SER A 71 5.50 -3.36 -6.02
C SER A 71 4.82 -4.56 -5.35
N LEU A 72 4.50 -5.58 -6.13
CA LEU A 72 3.83 -6.79 -5.64
C LEU A 72 4.70 -7.55 -4.63
N LEU A 73 5.98 -7.79 -4.95
CA LEU A 73 6.90 -8.49 -4.06
C LEU A 73 7.10 -7.74 -2.75
N HIS A 74 7.36 -6.43 -2.81
CA HIS A 74 7.50 -5.62 -1.61
C HIS A 74 6.22 -5.63 -0.77
N THR A 75 5.05 -5.44 -1.41
CA THR A 75 3.77 -5.45 -0.69
C THR A 75 3.46 -6.82 -0.10
N PHE A 76 3.83 -7.91 -0.79
CA PHE A 76 3.65 -9.27 -0.28
C PHE A 76 4.50 -9.52 0.98
N LEU A 77 5.79 -9.15 0.97
CA LEU A 77 6.65 -9.28 2.14
C LEU A 77 6.18 -8.40 3.30
N SER A 78 5.73 -7.18 2.99
CA SER A 78 5.12 -6.29 3.97
C SER A 78 3.86 -6.91 4.57
N ALA A 79 3.03 -7.55 3.75
CA ALA A 79 1.81 -8.24 4.18
C ALA A 79 2.11 -9.38 5.14
N ILE A 80 3.11 -10.22 4.86
CA ILE A 80 3.54 -11.28 5.78
C ILE A 80 3.91 -10.68 7.14
N HIS A 81 4.69 -9.61 7.15
CA HIS A 81 5.08 -8.95 8.39
C HIS A 81 3.86 -8.38 9.15
N THR A 82 2.83 -7.87 8.45
CA THR A 82 1.62 -7.36 9.10
C THR A 82 0.78 -8.43 9.77
N VAL A 83 0.77 -9.67 9.27
CA VAL A 83 0.02 -10.78 9.89
C VAL A 83 0.46 -10.99 11.35
N PHE A 84 1.76 -10.84 11.63
CA PHE A 84 2.30 -10.96 12.99
C PHE A 84 2.20 -9.66 13.81
N GLY A 85 1.92 -8.54 13.16
CA GLY A 85 1.95 -7.20 13.77
C GLY A 85 0.69 -6.80 14.56
N ARG A 86 -0.40 -7.59 14.52
CA ARG A 86 -1.71 -7.31 15.16
C ARG A 86 -2.23 -5.90 14.85
N PHE A 87 -2.42 -5.60 13.57
CA PHE A 87 -3.00 -4.34 13.12
C PHE A 87 -4.54 -4.42 13.11
N ASP A 88 -5.21 -3.32 13.48
CA ASP A 88 -6.66 -3.20 13.42
C ASP A 88 -7.16 -3.02 11.98
N ILE A 89 -6.37 -2.29 11.17
CA ILE A 89 -6.67 -1.98 9.76
C ILE A 89 -5.37 -2.05 8.96
N ILE A 90 -5.44 -2.64 7.76
CA ILE A 90 -4.41 -2.57 6.75
C ILE A 90 -4.93 -1.73 5.59
N PHE A 91 -4.31 -0.56 5.40
CA PHE A 91 -4.58 0.34 4.29
C PHE A 91 -3.58 0.09 3.17
N MET A 92 -4.08 -0.20 1.99
CA MET A 92 -3.25 -0.48 0.82
C MET A 92 -3.54 0.53 -0.29
N VAL A 93 -2.49 1.02 -0.91
CA VAL A 93 -2.60 1.86 -2.10
C VAL A 93 -2.28 1.02 -3.35
N ASP A 94 -2.88 1.40 -4.48
CA ASP A 94 -2.81 0.74 -5.77
C ASP A 94 -3.66 -0.56 -5.85
N PRO A 95 -4.70 -0.59 -6.69
CA PRO A 95 -5.52 -1.79 -6.93
C PRO A 95 -4.71 -2.98 -7.46
N GLY A 96 -3.52 -2.73 -8.03
CA GLY A 96 -2.58 -3.78 -8.43
C GLY A 96 -2.21 -4.74 -7.29
N ASN A 97 -2.36 -4.32 -6.03
CA ASN A 97 -2.09 -5.13 -4.84
C ASN A 97 -3.31 -5.94 -4.34
N ALA A 98 -4.45 -5.94 -5.06
CA ALA A 98 -5.67 -6.63 -4.64
C ALA A 98 -5.49 -8.12 -4.29
N PRO A 99 -4.71 -8.94 -5.03
CA PRO A 99 -4.48 -10.34 -4.66
C PRO A 99 -3.88 -10.49 -3.26
N ILE A 100 -2.97 -9.56 -2.88
CA ILE A 100 -2.34 -9.53 -1.56
C ILE A 100 -3.36 -9.10 -0.49
N GLY A 101 -4.22 -8.13 -0.83
CA GLY A 101 -5.31 -7.72 0.06
C GLY A 101 -6.30 -8.86 0.33
N ILE A 102 -6.62 -9.68 -0.66
CA ILE A 102 -7.46 -10.89 -0.49
C ILE A 102 -6.76 -11.91 0.40
N PHE A 103 -5.47 -12.16 0.15
CA PHE A 103 -4.64 -13.03 1.01
C PHE A 103 -4.71 -12.58 2.48
N LEU A 104 -4.49 -11.31 2.77
CA LEU A 104 -4.57 -10.77 4.13
C LEU A 104 -5.96 -10.98 4.77
N ARG A 105 -7.03 -10.88 3.99
CA ARG A 105 -8.38 -11.14 4.47
C ARG A 105 -8.62 -12.59 4.86
N LEU A 106 -7.97 -13.55 4.21
CA LEU A 106 -8.02 -14.96 4.61
C LEU A 106 -7.42 -15.19 6.01
N PHE A 107 -6.49 -14.32 6.42
CA PHE A 107 -5.94 -14.27 7.79
C PHE A 107 -6.75 -13.38 8.74
N GLY A 108 -8.00 -13.04 8.40
CA GLY A 108 -8.88 -12.25 9.27
C GLY A 108 -8.55 -10.76 9.33
N GLN A 109 -7.62 -10.26 8.50
CA GLN A 109 -7.24 -8.85 8.52
C GLN A 109 -8.31 -7.95 7.88
N LYS A 110 -8.52 -6.76 8.47
CA LYS A 110 -9.42 -5.74 7.91
C LYS A 110 -8.66 -4.91 6.89
N VAL A 111 -8.89 -5.18 5.61
CA VAL A 111 -8.20 -4.52 4.49
C VAL A 111 -9.06 -3.44 3.87
N VAL A 112 -8.47 -2.27 3.65
CA VAL A 112 -9.01 -1.14 2.89
C VAL A 112 -8.07 -0.89 1.71
N ILE A 113 -8.59 -0.81 0.48
CA ILE A 113 -7.77 -0.50 -0.70
C ILE A 113 -8.19 0.85 -1.27
N HIS A 114 -7.19 1.71 -1.49
CA HIS A 114 -7.34 2.95 -2.23
C HIS A 114 -7.10 2.70 -3.71
N THR A 115 -8.08 3.07 -4.55
CA THR A 115 -8.02 2.95 -6.01
C THR A 115 -7.93 4.33 -6.64
N ASP A 116 -6.90 4.57 -7.43
CA ASP A 116 -6.67 5.83 -8.15
C ASP A 116 -7.23 5.69 -9.57
N GLY A 117 -8.53 5.93 -9.72
CA GLY A 117 -9.24 5.89 -10.99
C GLY A 117 -9.14 4.54 -11.73
N LEU A 118 -9.38 4.56 -13.05
CA LEU A 118 -9.30 3.35 -13.88
C LEU A 118 -7.86 3.10 -14.33
N GLY A 119 -7.12 2.30 -13.55
CA GLY A 119 -5.71 2.00 -13.80
C GLY A 119 -5.42 1.48 -15.20
N TRP A 120 -6.31 0.65 -15.76
CA TRP A 120 -6.16 0.08 -17.09
C TRP A 120 -6.27 1.10 -18.25
N ARG A 121 -6.86 2.28 -18.02
CA ARG A 121 -6.96 3.37 -19.02
C ARG A 121 -5.64 4.15 -19.18
N ARG A 122 -4.69 4.00 -18.28
CA ARG A 122 -3.42 4.75 -18.33
C ARG A 122 -2.62 4.37 -19.58
N ARG A 123 -2.24 5.37 -20.39
CA ARG A 123 -1.52 5.19 -21.67
C ARG A 123 -0.17 4.48 -21.53
N LYS A 124 0.47 4.57 -20.36
CA LYS A 124 1.77 3.95 -20.08
C LYS A 124 1.77 2.42 -20.01
N TRP A 125 0.58 1.80 -19.95
CA TRP A 125 0.46 0.35 -19.80
C TRP A 125 0.33 -0.37 -21.14
N GLY A 126 1.14 -1.41 -21.35
CA GLY A 126 0.98 -2.35 -22.45
C GLY A 126 -0.27 -3.24 -22.30
N ARG A 127 -0.58 -4.03 -23.33
CA ARG A 127 -1.78 -4.89 -23.36
C ARG A 127 -1.90 -5.83 -22.15
N LEU A 128 -0.80 -6.47 -21.75
CA LEU A 128 -0.78 -7.40 -20.61
C LEU A 128 -1.07 -6.70 -19.28
N SER A 129 -0.44 -5.56 -19.04
CA SER A 129 -0.68 -4.77 -17.83
C SER A 129 -2.12 -4.25 -17.74
N ARG A 130 -2.71 -3.83 -18.88
CA ARG A 130 -4.11 -3.42 -18.93
C ARG A 130 -5.06 -4.57 -18.58
N LYS A 131 -4.78 -5.79 -19.08
CA LYS A 131 -5.55 -7.00 -18.76
C LYS A 131 -5.44 -7.32 -17.26
N TYR A 132 -4.24 -7.22 -16.71
CA TYR A 132 -3.99 -7.41 -15.28
C TYR A 132 -4.79 -6.39 -14.44
N TYR A 133 -4.72 -5.08 -14.74
CA TYR A 133 -5.44 -4.05 -13.99
C TYR A 133 -6.96 -4.23 -14.06
N ARG A 134 -7.53 -4.59 -15.20
CA ARG A 134 -8.97 -4.95 -15.30
C ARG A 134 -9.35 -6.10 -14.38
N TRP A 135 -8.50 -7.12 -14.34
CA TRP A 135 -8.74 -8.29 -13.51
C TRP A 135 -8.65 -7.93 -12.01
N VAL A 136 -7.62 -7.22 -11.57
CA VAL A 136 -7.47 -6.85 -10.15
C VAL A 136 -8.52 -5.83 -9.69
N GLU A 137 -8.97 -4.91 -10.55
CA GLU A 137 -10.08 -4.02 -10.24
C GLU A 137 -11.39 -4.80 -10.03
N SER A 138 -11.64 -5.82 -10.88
CA SER A 138 -12.78 -6.74 -10.67
C SER A 138 -12.65 -7.52 -9.35
N LEU A 139 -11.44 -7.97 -9.00
CA LEU A 139 -11.18 -8.62 -7.70
C LEU A 139 -11.43 -7.66 -6.53
N CYS A 140 -10.98 -6.41 -6.64
CA CYS A 140 -11.26 -5.39 -5.64
C CYS A 140 -12.77 -5.25 -5.40
N ALA A 141 -13.54 -5.05 -6.46
CA ALA A 141 -14.99 -4.86 -6.37
C ALA A 141 -15.72 -6.07 -5.78
N ARG A 142 -15.24 -7.29 -6.10
CA ARG A 142 -15.89 -8.55 -5.66
C ARG A 142 -15.50 -8.95 -4.23
N TYR A 143 -14.23 -8.79 -3.86
CA TYR A 143 -13.70 -9.40 -2.64
C TYR A 143 -13.25 -8.39 -1.57
N ILE A 144 -13.03 -7.12 -1.90
CA ILE A 144 -12.63 -6.10 -0.94
C ILE A 144 -13.85 -5.28 -0.54
N LYS A 145 -14.31 -5.45 0.71
CA LYS A 145 -15.53 -4.79 1.20
C LYS A 145 -15.39 -3.28 1.42
N ARG A 146 -14.16 -2.77 1.48
CA ARG A 146 -13.87 -1.36 1.79
C ARG A 146 -12.89 -0.81 0.76
N LEU A 147 -13.44 -0.02 -0.16
CA LEU A 147 -12.69 0.68 -1.19
C LEU A 147 -12.78 2.19 -0.94
N ILE A 148 -11.70 2.89 -1.19
CA ILE A 148 -11.65 4.36 -1.24
C ILE A 148 -11.28 4.72 -2.67
N THR A 149 -12.03 5.61 -3.29
CA THR A 149 -11.80 6.08 -4.66
C THR A 149 -11.69 7.59 -4.68
N ASP A 150 -10.92 8.14 -5.61
CA ASP A 150 -10.74 9.59 -5.79
C ASP A 150 -11.86 10.25 -6.60
N ASN A 151 -12.85 9.51 -7.07
CA ASN A 151 -14.03 9.97 -7.82
C ASN A 151 -15.30 9.45 -7.19
#